data_c8ef5f8ffd8f73ef577e892fe78c9db6
#
_entry.id   c8ef5f8ffd8f73ef577e892fe78c9db6
#
_cell.length_a   1.000
_cell.length_b   1.000
_cell.length_c   1.000
_cell.angle_alpha   90.00
_cell.angle_beta   90.00
_cell.angle_gamma   90.00
#
_symmetry.space_group_name_H-M   'P 1'
#
loop_
_entity.id
_entity.type
_entity.pdbx_description
1 polymer ?
#
loop_
_entity_poly.entity_id
_entity_poly.type
_entity_poly.pdbx_seq_one_letter_code
_entity_poly.pdbx_strand_id
1 'polypeptide(L)'
;SFIIPKGLRCRWTQSGKVKKFFVIFDDSSGASSPSLLKVIKIYPKAKLQPSTPPSADILHSSVPTQHAHEYFEDATGQFTVGLWDTTGYHRKLLDFPRHELMHLLEGAVTFTDDKGKSQTFKAGDTFFVPLGTPNSWKSEGYLRKIYCIFQPKSGA
;
A
#
# COMPACT_ATOMS: atom_id res chain seq x y z
N SER A 1 5.53 12.14 -3.02
CA SER A 1 6.17 10.88 -2.61
C SER A 1 7.14 10.39 -3.67
N PHE A 2 8.13 9.63 -3.29
CA PHE A 2 9.13 9.07 -4.20
C PHE A 2 9.73 7.79 -3.62
N ILE A 3 10.36 6.99 -4.47
CA ILE A 3 11.04 5.74 -4.14
C ILE A 3 12.53 5.91 -4.50
N ILE A 4 13.40 5.44 -3.62
CA ILE A 4 14.83 5.31 -3.87
C ILE A 4 15.14 3.80 -3.92
N PRO A 5 15.38 3.22 -5.09
CA PRO A 5 15.73 1.81 -5.21
C PRO A 5 17.06 1.48 -4.49
N LYS A 6 17.14 0.29 -3.90
CA LYS A 6 18.38 -0.23 -3.30
C LYS A 6 19.50 -0.24 -4.34
N GLY A 7 20.69 0.20 -3.95
CA GLY A 7 21.85 0.31 -4.84
C GLY A 7 21.99 1.64 -5.58
N LEU A 8 20.96 2.50 -5.55
CA LEU A 8 21.05 3.82 -6.17
C LEU A 8 22.01 4.74 -5.40
N ARG A 9 23.08 5.20 -6.05
CA ARG A 9 23.92 6.26 -5.52
C ARG A 9 23.27 7.62 -5.86
N CYS A 10 22.87 8.38 -4.85
CA CYS A 10 22.27 9.68 -5.04
C CYS A 10 22.79 10.71 -4.01
N ARG A 11 22.64 11.99 -4.35
CA ARG A 11 22.91 13.10 -3.42
C ARG A 11 21.57 13.67 -2.93
N TRP A 12 21.43 13.81 -1.62
CA TRP A 12 20.31 14.48 -1.00
C TRP A 12 20.69 15.93 -0.70
N THR A 13 19.92 16.88 -1.18
CA THR A 13 20.08 18.30 -0.86
C THR A 13 18.71 18.83 -0.44
N GLN A 14 18.66 19.53 0.66
CA GLN A 14 17.44 20.19 1.15
C GLN A 14 17.75 21.58 1.69
N SER A 15 16.82 22.50 1.53
CA SER A 15 16.82 23.81 2.17
C SER A 15 15.71 23.83 3.22
N GLY A 16 16.08 24.01 4.50
CA GLY A 16 15.12 24.07 5.59
C GLY A 16 14.68 22.70 6.14
N LYS A 17 13.61 22.72 6.95
CA LYS A 17 13.08 21.56 7.67
C LYS A 17 12.22 20.67 6.77
N VAL A 18 12.49 19.38 6.76
CA VAL A 18 11.67 18.36 6.08
C VAL A 18 11.06 17.42 7.12
N LYS A 19 9.76 17.16 7.00
CA LYS A 19 9.06 16.08 7.69
C LYS A 19 8.69 15.02 6.67
N LYS A 20 8.96 13.76 6.97
CA LYS A 20 8.59 12.61 6.12
C LYS A 20 8.20 11.42 6.97
N PHE A 21 7.32 10.58 6.47
CA PHE A 21 7.24 9.17 6.84
C PHE A 21 8.02 8.37 5.81
N PHE A 22 8.49 7.20 6.19
CA PHE A 22 9.28 6.36 5.30
C PHE A 22 9.06 4.89 5.60
N VAL A 23 9.27 4.06 4.58
CA VAL A 23 9.40 2.61 4.67
C VAL A 23 10.75 2.26 4.09
N ILE A 24 11.51 1.42 4.79
CA ILE A 24 12.77 0.86 4.31
C ILE A 24 12.61 -0.66 4.29
N PHE A 25 12.88 -1.25 3.15
CA PHE A 25 12.96 -2.69 2.98
C PHE A 25 14.41 -3.05 2.63
N ASP A 26 14.98 -3.98 3.38
CA ASP A 26 16.29 -4.56 3.13
C ASP A 26 16.24 -6.06 3.46
N ASP A 27 16.42 -6.88 2.44
CA ASP A 27 16.32 -8.33 2.53
C ASP A 27 17.65 -8.99 2.83
N SER A 28 18.66 -8.43 3.26
CA SER A 28 19.98 -9.03 3.55
C SER A 28 20.62 -9.85 2.42
N SER A 29 19.91 -10.12 1.33
CA SER A 29 20.45 -10.92 0.20
C SER A 29 21.50 -10.19 -0.63
N GLY A 30 21.66 -8.88 -0.41
CA GLY A 30 22.51 -8.04 -1.22
C GLY A 30 21.93 -7.73 -2.62
N ALA A 31 20.78 -8.29 -2.98
CA ALA A 31 20.14 -8.02 -4.25
C ALA A 31 19.85 -6.52 -4.41
N SER A 32 20.20 -5.98 -5.55
CA SER A 32 19.84 -4.62 -5.95
C SER A 32 18.90 -4.69 -7.15
N SER A 33 18.12 -3.64 -7.36
CA SER A 33 17.25 -3.53 -8.56
C SER A 33 18.02 -2.84 -9.69
N PRO A 34 18.87 -3.56 -10.43
CA PRO A 34 19.86 -2.97 -11.35
C PRO A 34 19.24 -2.22 -12.53
N SER A 35 18.00 -2.53 -12.89
CA SER A 35 17.33 -1.94 -14.05
C SER A 35 16.71 -0.56 -13.79
N LEU A 36 16.66 -0.08 -12.54
CA LEU A 36 15.94 1.15 -12.18
C LEU A 36 16.78 2.06 -11.26
N LEU A 37 18.03 2.32 -11.62
CA LEU A 37 18.94 3.19 -10.87
C LEU A 37 18.56 4.69 -11.02
N LYS A 38 17.31 5.02 -10.75
CA LYS A 38 16.83 6.41 -10.67
C LYS A 38 15.81 6.57 -9.54
N VAL A 39 15.68 7.78 -9.01
CA VAL A 39 14.59 8.13 -8.10
C VAL A 39 13.28 8.07 -8.86
N ILE A 40 12.30 7.32 -8.34
CA ILE A 40 10.98 7.15 -8.95
C ILE A 40 10.01 8.08 -8.23
N LYS A 41 9.47 9.05 -8.94
CA LYS A 41 8.43 9.94 -8.42
C LYS A 41 7.08 9.27 -8.53
N ILE A 42 6.31 9.26 -7.43
CA ILE A 42 4.92 8.81 -7.43
C ILE A 42 4.05 10.02 -7.76
N TYR A 43 3.20 9.88 -8.78
CA TYR A 43 2.25 10.90 -9.21
C TYR A 43 0.85 10.55 -8.69
N PRO A 44 0.32 11.22 -7.64
CA PRO A 44 -0.93 10.85 -6.99
C PRO A 44 -2.15 10.76 -7.93
N LYS A 45 -2.13 11.52 -9.01
CA LYS A 45 -3.19 11.57 -10.04
C LYS A 45 -2.89 10.74 -11.29
N ALA A 46 -1.90 9.84 -11.24
CA ALA A 46 -1.60 8.97 -12.39
C ALA A 46 -2.82 8.12 -12.78
N LYS A 47 -2.96 7.84 -14.08
CA LYS A 47 -3.96 6.90 -14.59
C LYS A 47 -3.64 5.50 -14.10
N LEU A 48 -4.63 4.81 -13.53
CA LEU A 48 -4.52 3.44 -13.07
C LEU A 48 -5.10 2.50 -14.13
N GLN A 49 -4.73 1.23 -14.05
CA GLN A 49 -5.25 0.15 -14.88
C GLN A 49 -6.20 -0.72 -14.06
N PRO A 50 -7.20 -1.37 -14.67
CA PRO A 50 -8.05 -2.32 -13.96
C PRO A 50 -7.22 -3.35 -13.19
N SER A 51 -7.62 -3.65 -11.97
CA SER A 51 -7.03 -4.68 -11.12
C SER A 51 -8.08 -5.64 -10.60
N THR A 52 -7.64 -6.82 -10.17
CA THR A 52 -8.54 -7.87 -9.68
C THR A 52 -9.20 -7.45 -8.38
N PRO A 53 -10.54 -7.37 -8.32
CA PRO A 53 -11.25 -7.09 -7.09
C PRO A 53 -11.23 -8.29 -6.15
N PRO A 54 -11.58 -8.12 -4.85
CA PRO A 54 -11.76 -9.23 -3.93
C PRO A 54 -12.91 -10.14 -4.37
N SER A 55 -12.81 -11.42 -4.04
CA SER A 55 -13.85 -12.41 -4.32
C SER A 55 -15.15 -12.09 -3.59
N ALA A 56 -16.29 -12.33 -4.22
CA ALA A 56 -17.60 -12.01 -3.68
C ALA A 56 -17.92 -12.71 -2.35
N ASP A 57 -17.36 -13.90 -2.13
CA ASP A 57 -17.58 -14.72 -0.92
C ASP A 57 -17.02 -14.07 0.35
N ILE A 58 -16.02 -13.18 0.23
CA ILE A 58 -15.45 -12.45 1.36
C ILE A 58 -16.07 -11.05 1.56
N LEU A 59 -17.11 -10.72 0.82
CA LEU A 59 -17.76 -9.41 0.87
C LEU A 59 -19.13 -9.46 1.58
N HIS A 60 -19.49 -8.34 2.21
CA HIS A 60 -20.85 -8.01 2.66
C HIS A 60 -21.55 -7.06 1.70
N SER A 61 -20.86 -6.55 0.69
CA SER A 61 -21.36 -5.64 -0.33
C SER A 61 -21.24 -6.26 -1.72
N SER A 62 -21.66 -5.53 -2.74
CA SER A 62 -21.32 -5.84 -4.14
C SER A 62 -19.79 -5.82 -4.36
N VAL A 63 -19.34 -6.51 -5.39
CA VAL A 63 -17.94 -6.51 -5.82
C VAL A 63 -17.54 -5.11 -6.29
N PRO A 64 -16.48 -4.51 -5.74
CA PRO A 64 -16.05 -3.17 -6.15
C PRO A 64 -15.33 -3.19 -7.50
N THR A 65 -15.27 -2.02 -8.14
CA THR A 65 -14.33 -1.78 -9.24
C THR A 65 -13.02 -1.27 -8.64
N GLN A 66 -11.92 -1.89 -9.04
CA GLN A 66 -10.58 -1.54 -8.54
C GLN A 66 -9.60 -1.30 -9.67
N HIS A 67 -8.65 -0.39 -9.43
CA HIS A 67 -7.54 -0.12 -10.33
C HIS A 67 -6.24 0.03 -9.55
N ALA A 68 -5.13 -0.25 -10.22
CA ALA A 68 -3.80 -0.12 -9.65
C ALA A 68 -2.78 0.39 -10.67
N HIS A 69 -1.68 0.92 -10.16
CA HIS A 69 -0.46 1.20 -10.91
C HIS A 69 0.72 0.94 -10.00
N GLU A 70 1.46 -0.13 -10.29
CA GLU A 70 2.68 -0.44 -9.59
C GLU A 70 3.83 0.40 -10.12
N TYR A 71 4.49 1.12 -9.23
CA TYR A 71 5.66 1.95 -9.55
C TYR A 71 6.97 1.19 -9.38
N PHE A 72 6.99 0.24 -8.48
CA PHE A 72 8.22 -0.44 -8.09
C PHE A 72 7.92 -1.82 -7.49
N GLU A 73 8.70 -2.80 -7.90
CA GLU A 73 8.87 -4.08 -7.25
C GLU A 73 10.37 -4.28 -7.00
N ASP A 74 10.73 -4.75 -5.81
CA ASP A 74 12.12 -5.05 -5.48
C ASP A 74 12.62 -6.32 -6.19
N ALA A 75 13.95 -6.51 -6.22
CA ALA A 75 14.57 -7.64 -6.92
C ALA A 75 14.15 -9.02 -6.36
N THR A 76 13.62 -9.08 -5.14
CA THR A 76 13.16 -10.33 -4.52
C THR A 76 11.68 -10.60 -4.79
N GLY A 77 10.93 -9.63 -5.28
CA GLY A 77 9.48 -9.70 -5.47
C GLY A 77 8.68 -9.70 -4.16
N GLN A 78 9.31 -9.31 -3.04
CA GLN A 78 8.66 -9.27 -1.73
C GLN A 78 8.14 -7.90 -1.35
N PHE A 79 8.67 -6.84 -1.96
CA PHE A 79 8.30 -5.47 -1.64
C PHE A 79 7.83 -4.72 -2.88
N THR A 80 6.61 -4.20 -2.82
CA THR A 80 6.00 -3.43 -3.90
C THR A 80 5.49 -2.09 -3.42
N VAL A 81 5.56 -1.09 -4.31
CA VAL A 81 5.03 0.26 -4.06
C VAL A 81 4.20 0.71 -5.24
N GLY A 82 3.00 1.20 -4.95
CA GLY A 82 2.10 1.65 -6.01
C GLY A 82 0.98 2.57 -5.56
N LEU A 83 0.09 2.80 -6.51
CA LEU A 83 -1.20 3.45 -6.32
C LEU A 83 -2.31 2.43 -6.53
N TRP A 84 -3.38 2.60 -5.76
CA TRP A 84 -4.57 1.78 -5.89
C TRP A 84 -5.80 2.62 -5.58
N ASP A 85 -6.89 2.34 -6.28
CA ASP A 85 -8.21 2.91 -5.97
C ASP A 85 -9.32 1.86 -6.04
N THR A 86 -10.45 2.22 -5.46
CA THR A 86 -11.64 1.37 -5.38
C THR A 86 -12.91 2.20 -5.29
N THR A 87 -14.01 1.66 -5.78
CA THR A 87 -15.35 2.06 -5.33
C THR A 87 -15.60 1.57 -3.91
N GLY A 88 -16.63 2.07 -3.24
CA GLY A 88 -16.99 1.64 -1.88
C GLY A 88 -17.28 0.14 -1.81
N TYR A 89 -16.84 -0.50 -0.73
CA TYR A 89 -17.15 -1.90 -0.44
C TYR A 89 -16.96 -2.24 1.05
N HIS A 90 -17.55 -3.38 1.45
CA HIS A 90 -17.42 -3.91 2.80
C HIS A 90 -16.90 -5.36 2.73
N ARG A 91 -15.66 -5.59 3.20
CA ARG A 91 -15.03 -6.90 3.33
C ARG A 91 -15.27 -7.46 4.74
N LYS A 92 -15.56 -8.75 4.82
CA LYS A 92 -15.70 -9.50 6.07
C LYS A 92 -14.43 -9.41 6.93
N LEU A 93 -14.55 -9.77 8.21
CA LEU A 93 -13.43 -9.94 9.11
C LEU A 93 -12.54 -11.09 8.62
N LEU A 94 -11.29 -10.82 8.33
CA LEU A 94 -10.27 -11.77 7.89
C LEU A 94 -8.92 -11.32 8.41
N ASP A 95 -7.99 -12.27 8.55
CA ASP A 95 -6.59 -11.94 8.80
C ASP A 95 -6.01 -11.21 7.60
N PHE A 96 -5.32 -10.10 7.87
CA PHE A 96 -4.74 -9.29 6.80
C PHE A 96 -3.58 -10.04 6.14
N PRO A 97 -3.59 -10.22 4.80
CA PRO A 97 -2.73 -11.22 4.15
C PRO A 97 -1.27 -10.80 3.97
N ARG A 98 -0.88 -9.58 4.39
CA ARG A 98 0.43 -8.99 4.14
C ARG A 98 0.72 -7.83 5.10
N HIS A 99 1.96 -7.39 5.14
CA HIS A 99 2.27 -6.10 5.76
C HIS A 99 2.00 -4.98 4.75
N GLU A 100 1.25 -3.96 5.14
CA GLU A 100 0.96 -2.85 4.24
C GLU A 100 0.94 -1.51 4.96
N LEU A 101 1.78 -0.58 4.49
CA LEU A 101 1.64 0.84 4.82
C LEU A 101 0.73 1.48 3.78
N MET A 102 -0.28 2.20 4.23
CA MET A 102 -1.24 2.93 3.41
C MET A 102 -1.15 4.42 3.71
N HIS A 103 -1.12 5.23 2.64
CA HIS A 103 -1.32 6.68 2.71
C HIS A 103 -2.53 7.04 1.87
N LEU A 104 -3.61 7.48 2.52
CA LEU A 104 -4.86 7.81 1.84
C LEU A 104 -4.72 9.15 1.13
N LEU A 105 -5.04 9.16 -0.16
CA LEU A 105 -5.08 10.35 -1.00
C LEU A 105 -6.50 10.93 -1.10
N GLU A 106 -7.49 10.04 -1.16
CA GLU A 106 -8.92 10.37 -1.27
C GLU A 106 -9.76 9.36 -0.51
N GLY A 107 -10.94 9.80 -0.03
CA GLY A 107 -11.89 8.94 0.66
C GLY A 107 -11.55 8.63 2.11
N ALA A 108 -12.24 7.64 2.65
CA ALA A 108 -12.06 7.15 4.01
C ALA A 108 -12.35 5.65 4.10
N VAL A 109 -11.71 5.00 5.05
CA VAL A 109 -11.91 3.59 5.36
C VAL A 109 -12.00 3.36 6.86
N THR A 110 -12.88 2.49 7.28
CA THR A 110 -13.00 2.00 8.66
C THR A 110 -12.53 0.56 8.72
N PHE A 111 -11.58 0.30 9.60
CA PHE A 111 -11.18 -1.05 10.02
C PHE A 111 -11.86 -1.37 11.34
N THR A 112 -12.40 -2.58 11.47
CA THR A 112 -12.94 -3.10 12.73
C THR A 112 -12.23 -4.41 13.04
N ASP A 113 -11.67 -4.52 14.23
CA ASP A 113 -10.96 -5.71 14.70
C ASP A 113 -11.93 -6.82 15.19
N ASP A 114 -11.38 -7.96 15.61
CA ASP A 114 -12.12 -9.12 16.12
C ASP A 114 -12.83 -8.85 17.47
N LYS A 115 -12.50 -7.74 18.15
CA LYS A 115 -13.15 -7.29 19.40
C LYS A 115 -14.23 -6.24 19.14
N GLY A 116 -14.49 -5.91 17.86
CA GLY A 116 -15.47 -4.90 17.47
C GLY A 116 -14.98 -3.46 17.60
N LYS A 117 -13.70 -3.24 17.92
CA LYS A 117 -13.13 -1.90 17.98
C LYS A 117 -12.88 -1.38 16.57
N SER A 118 -13.43 -0.22 16.26
CA SER A 118 -13.32 0.41 14.94
C SER A 118 -12.38 1.61 14.96
N GLN A 119 -11.64 1.77 13.87
CA GLN A 119 -10.81 2.95 13.61
C GLN A 119 -11.01 3.39 12.17
N THR A 120 -11.31 4.67 11.98
CA THR A 120 -11.48 5.28 10.66
C THR A 120 -10.28 6.13 10.29
N PHE A 121 -9.76 5.90 9.08
CA PHE A 121 -8.71 6.69 8.44
C PHE A 121 -9.30 7.42 7.24
N LYS A 122 -8.83 8.64 6.99
CA LYS A 122 -9.30 9.54 5.93
C LYS A 122 -8.16 10.08 5.08
N ALA A 123 -8.47 10.74 4.01
CA ALA A 123 -7.49 11.41 3.16
C ALA A 123 -6.48 12.24 3.98
N GLY A 124 -5.20 12.05 3.72
CA GLY A 124 -4.06 12.61 4.47
C GLY A 124 -3.50 11.69 5.57
N ASP A 125 -4.26 10.70 6.04
CA ASP A 125 -3.77 9.76 7.04
C ASP A 125 -2.79 8.76 6.46
N THR A 126 -1.83 8.36 7.30
CA THR A 126 -0.88 7.29 7.01
C THR A 126 -0.93 6.28 8.15
N PHE A 127 -1.10 5.01 7.84
CA PHE A 127 -1.19 3.94 8.81
C PHE A 127 -0.60 2.64 8.26
N PHE A 128 -0.31 1.72 9.17
CA PHE A 128 0.30 0.43 8.85
C PHE A 128 -0.59 -0.70 9.37
N VAL A 129 -0.81 -1.70 8.54
CA VAL A 129 -1.54 -2.93 8.89
C VAL A 129 -0.55 -4.10 8.83
N PRO A 130 -0.22 -4.74 9.96
CA PRO A 130 0.62 -5.93 9.98
C PRO A 130 -0.05 -7.14 9.34
N LEU A 131 0.76 -8.02 8.75
CA LEU A 131 0.34 -9.37 8.35
C LEU A 131 -0.32 -10.09 9.54
N GLY A 132 -1.42 -10.80 9.30
CA GLY A 132 -2.15 -11.58 10.31
C GLY A 132 -3.05 -10.75 11.22
N THR A 133 -3.12 -9.42 11.06
CA THR A 133 -4.03 -8.59 11.87
C THR A 133 -5.49 -8.87 11.48
N PRO A 134 -6.34 -9.41 12.38
CA PRO A 134 -7.75 -9.62 12.09
C PRO A 134 -8.48 -8.28 11.94
N ASN A 135 -9.09 -8.07 10.78
CA ASN A 135 -9.85 -6.85 10.53
C ASN A 135 -10.88 -7.01 9.41
N SER A 136 -11.96 -6.26 9.49
CA SER A 136 -12.84 -5.97 8.37
C SER A 136 -12.40 -4.67 7.70
N TRP A 137 -12.89 -4.43 6.48
CA TRP A 137 -12.69 -3.20 5.73
C TRP A 137 -14.05 -2.65 5.34
N LYS A 138 -14.30 -1.36 5.59
CA LYS A 138 -15.50 -0.69 5.15
C LYS A 138 -15.17 0.69 4.59
N SER A 139 -15.43 0.91 3.30
CA SER A 139 -15.40 2.21 2.65
C SER A 139 -16.76 2.49 2.00
N GLU A 140 -17.36 3.63 2.32
CA GLU A 140 -18.72 3.99 1.83
C GLU A 140 -18.68 4.51 0.39
N GLY A 141 -17.55 5.04 -0.07
CA GLY A 141 -17.40 5.62 -1.40
C GLY A 141 -16.04 5.36 -1.99
N TYR A 142 -15.71 6.13 -3.02
CA TYR A 142 -14.41 6.07 -3.67
C TYR A 142 -13.28 6.30 -2.68
N LEU A 143 -12.22 5.51 -2.81
CA LEU A 143 -11.01 5.61 -2.02
C LEU A 143 -9.78 5.45 -2.93
N ARG A 144 -8.75 6.26 -2.71
CA ARG A 144 -7.47 6.19 -3.40
C ARG A 144 -6.33 6.28 -2.41
N LYS A 145 -5.30 5.44 -2.60
CA LYS A 145 -4.13 5.38 -1.70
C LYS A 145 -2.83 5.15 -2.45
N ILE A 146 -1.73 5.57 -1.81
CA ILE A 146 -0.40 5.01 -2.04
C ILE A 146 -0.26 3.82 -1.11
N TYR A 147 0.32 2.73 -1.59
CA TYR A 147 0.66 1.57 -0.78
C TYR A 147 2.15 1.24 -0.84
N CYS A 148 2.66 0.70 0.27
CA CYS A 148 3.90 -0.05 0.33
C CYS A 148 3.57 -1.41 0.93
N ILE A 149 3.72 -2.46 0.17
CA ILE A 149 3.40 -3.83 0.56
C ILE A 149 4.68 -4.62 0.74
N PHE A 150 4.79 -5.32 1.87
CA PHE A 150 5.76 -6.36 2.09
C PHE A 150 5.05 -7.68 2.31
N GLN A 151 5.36 -8.65 1.47
CA GLN A 151 4.84 -10.01 1.56
C GLN A 151 6.02 -10.98 1.59
N PRO A 152 6.39 -11.51 2.78
CA PRO A 152 7.48 -12.44 2.90
C PRO A 152 7.24 -13.69 2.06
N LYS A 153 8.27 -14.22 1.43
CA LYS A 153 8.20 -15.53 0.76
C LYS A 153 8.01 -16.62 1.81
N SER A 154 7.14 -17.57 1.52
CA SER A 154 6.96 -18.74 2.37
C SER A 154 8.29 -19.51 2.46
N GLY A 155 8.85 -19.67 3.66
CA GLY A 155 10.05 -20.48 3.89
C GLY A 155 11.36 -19.69 4.03
N ALA A 156 11.31 -18.40 4.40
CA ALA A 156 12.50 -17.67 4.87
C ALA A 156 12.57 -17.69 6.39
#